data_bddb908a9b72d76c83f59210662b607c
#
_entry.id   bddb908a9b72d76c83f59210662b607c
#
_cell.length_a   1.000
_cell.length_b   1.000
_cell.length_c   1.000
_cell.angle_alpha   90.00
_cell.angle_beta   90.00
_cell.angle_gamma   90.00
#
_symmetry.space_group_name_H-M   'P 1'
#
loop_
_entity.id
_entity.type
_entity.pdbx_description
1 polymer ?
#
loop_
_entity_poly.entity_id
_entity_poly.type
_entity_poly.pdbx_seq_one_letter_code
_entity_poly.pdbx_strand_id
1 'polypeptide(L)'
;MYAKARIGLLALVALFVLLPSAGKSQSRQRMAVPEDMERWIKTVFAKGHVPPFSFVYDGKPSAQFIRKWKYSASKGASDEAGTIKYLFTYTDPVTGLKVACRVTGFEEFGAVEWMLYFTNTSQRNSAMLTDVKVTDFGMEAGKDASFTLHHAVGSNGGRDDFWPLSTPVETDKSVYITPEGGRSSDHTGFPFMNLEASNGRGAIVAVGWTGNWYVDVSQQTPGTATLASGMKNMNLYLLPDETIRTPLVCMLFWQGEDRMVGHNTFRRFMLAHHSPKLNGRFAEYPFSGGYSWGDPAP
;
A
#
# COMPACT_ATOMS: atom_id res chain seq x y z
N MET A 1 -26.17 -12.46 72.91
CA MET A 1 -24.95 -13.07 72.36
C MET A 1 -25.20 -13.38 70.90
N TYR A 2 -24.87 -12.44 69.98
CA TYR A 2 -25.09 -12.59 68.55
C TYR A 2 -23.76 -12.70 67.82
N ALA A 3 -23.52 -13.85 67.23
CA ALA A 3 -22.34 -14.08 66.38
C ALA A 3 -22.58 -13.53 64.96
N LYS A 4 -21.75 -12.56 64.52
CA LYS A 4 -21.75 -12.05 63.13
C LYS A 4 -20.88 -12.96 62.26
N ALA A 5 -21.52 -13.63 61.31
CA ALA A 5 -20.84 -14.35 60.23
C ALA A 5 -20.33 -13.30 59.19
N ARG A 6 -19.03 -13.29 58.93
CA ARG A 6 -18.41 -12.53 57.84
C ARG A 6 -18.36 -13.42 56.60
N ILE A 7 -19.15 -13.05 55.59
CA ILE A 7 -19.08 -13.64 54.26
C ILE A 7 -17.91 -12.91 53.52
N GLY A 8 -16.83 -13.64 53.29
CA GLY A 8 -15.73 -13.16 52.46
C GLY A 8 -16.08 -13.27 50.97
N LEU A 9 -16.18 -12.17 50.29
CA LEU A 9 -16.37 -12.12 48.85
C LEU A 9 -14.99 -12.35 48.17
N LEU A 10 -14.77 -13.52 47.63
CA LEU A 10 -13.61 -13.83 46.77
C LEU A 10 -13.88 -13.23 45.40
N ALA A 11 -13.21 -12.11 45.09
CA ALA A 11 -13.20 -11.54 43.75
C ALA A 11 -12.27 -12.38 42.85
N LEU A 12 -12.86 -13.14 41.94
CA LEU A 12 -12.14 -13.86 40.89
C LEU A 12 -11.66 -12.85 39.86
N VAL A 13 -10.41 -12.41 39.93
CA VAL A 13 -9.77 -11.60 38.86
C VAL A 13 -9.46 -12.55 37.71
N ALA A 14 -10.32 -12.57 36.70
CA ALA A 14 -10.03 -13.24 35.43
C ALA A 14 -8.92 -12.46 34.72
N LEU A 15 -7.69 -12.96 34.81
CA LEU A 15 -6.54 -12.48 34.04
C LEU A 15 -6.77 -12.89 32.57
N PHE A 16 -7.31 -12.00 31.74
CA PHE A 16 -7.33 -12.16 30.30
C PHE A 16 -5.88 -12.04 29.81
N VAL A 17 -5.20 -13.16 29.69
CA VAL A 17 -3.96 -13.27 28.92
C VAL A 17 -4.38 -13.08 27.45
N LEU A 18 -4.17 -11.88 26.93
CA LEU A 18 -4.18 -11.63 25.49
C LEU A 18 -3.02 -12.45 24.89
N LEU A 19 -3.31 -13.69 24.50
CA LEU A 19 -2.42 -14.43 23.63
C LEU A 19 -2.28 -13.62 22.34
N PRO A 20 -1.05 -13.29 21.92
CA PRO A 20 -0.86 -12.66 20.62
C PRO A 20 -1.48 -13.62 19.60
N SER A 21 -2.48 -13.14 18.85
CA SER A 21 -3.04 -13.89 17.74
C SER A 21 -1.87 -14.23 16.83
N ALA A 22 -1.54 -15.51 16.72
CA ALA A 22 -0.55 -15.98 15.77
C ALA A 22 -0.94 -15.45 14.41
N GLY A 23 -0.24 -14.40 13.96
CA GLY A 23 -0.48 -13.72 12.70
C GLY A 23 -0.43 -14.77 11.61
N LYS A 24 -1.58 -15.04 10.98
CA LYS A 24 -1.63 -15.93 9.84
C LYS A 24 -0.76 -15.32 8.76
N SER A 25 0.21 -16.09 8.31
CA SER A 25 1.24 -15.76 7.33
C SER A 25 0.71 -14.80 6.26
N GLN A 26 1.07 -13.52 6.38
CA GLN A 26 0.97 -12.56 5.30
C GLN A 26 1.74 -13.11 4.10
N SER A 27 1.32 -12.78 2.88
CA SER A 27 2.12 -13.10 1.71
C SER A 27 3.49 -12.44 1.84
N ARG A 28 4.57 -13.20 1.60
CA ARG A 28 5.93 -12.69 1.68
C ARG A 28 6.53 -12.66 0.29
N GLN A 29 7.17 -11.56 -0.05
CA GLN A 29 7.80 -11.36 -1.34
C GLN A 29 9.29 -11.09 -1.18
N ARG A 30 10.10 -11.65 -2.06
CA ARG A 30 11.52 -11.30 -2.13
C ARG A 30 11.67 -9.84 -2.55
N MET A 31 12.46 -9.09 -1.82
CA MET A 31 12.91 -7.76 -2.23
C MET A 31 14.04 -7.94 -3.26
N ALA A 32 13.65 -8.15 -4.51
CA ALA A 32 14.56 -8.28 -5.65
C ALA A 32 13.83 -7.83 -6.91
N VAL A 33 14.58 -7.32 -7.87
CA VAL A 33 14.02 -7.03 -9.21
C VAL A 33 13.51 -8.35 -9.80
N PRO A 34 12.24 -8.47 -10.17
CA PRO A 34 11.71 -9.68 -10.80
C PRO A 34 12.40 -9.95 -12.14
N GLU A 35 12.92 -11.16 -12.33
CA GLU A 35 13.46 -11.60 -13.62
C GLU A 35 12.37 -11.72 -14.70
N ASP A 36 11.13 -11.95 -14.29
CA ASP A 36 9.94 -12.10 -15.13
C ASP A 36 8.77 -11.50 -14.36
N MET A 37 8.36 -10.31 -14.74
CA MET A 37 7.28 -9.56 -14.09
C MET A 37 5.94 -10.27 -14.22
N GLU A 38 5.67 -10.90 -15.36
CA GLU A 38 4.42 -11.65 -15.54
C GLU A 38 4.34 -12.85 -14.61
N ARG A 39 5.43 -13.57 -14.44
CA ARG A 39 5.52 -14.68 -13.46
C ARG A 39 5.35 -14.18 -12.05
N TRP A 40 5.97 -13.05 -11.69
CA TRP A 40 5.84 -12.44 -10.38
C TRP A 40 4.36 -12.11 -10.10
N ILE A 41 3.67 -11.42 -11.02
CA ILE A 41 2.26 -11.08 -10.89
C ILE A 41 1.40 -12.34 -10.70
N LYS A 42 1.58 -13.35 -11.54
CA LYS A 42 0.83 -14.60 -11.44
C LYS A 42 1.06 -15.34 -10.14
N THR A 43 2.26 -15.26 -9.57
CA THR A 43 2.60 -15.90 -8.29
C THR A 43 1.98 -15.15 -7.11
N VAL A 44 2.12 -13.83 -7.08
CA VAL A 44 1.65 -12.99 -5.98
C VAL A 44 0.13 -12.98 -5.86
N PHE A 45 -0.57 -12.97 -6.99
CA PHE A 45 -2.03 -12.96 -7.06
C PHE A 45 -2.64 -14.34 -7.32
N ALA A 46 -1.91 -15.43 -7.11
CA ALA A 46 -2.36 -16.79 -7.41
C ALA A 46 -3.60 -17.20 -6.62
N LYS A 47 -4.43 -18.04 -7.23
CA LYS A 47 -5.58 -18.67 -6.57
C LYS A 47 -5.15 -19.40 -5.29
N GLY A 48 -5.89 -19.20 -4.22
CA GLY A 48 -5.63 -19.87 -2.92
C GLY A 48 -4.53 -19.23 -2.08
N HIS A 49 -3.80 -18.26 -2.60
CA HIS A 49 -2.87 -17.43 -1.83
C HIS A 49 -3.59 -16.27 -1.14
N VAL A 50 -2.99 -15.71 -0.10
CA VAL A 50 -3.41 -14.42 0.45
C VAL A 50 -2.83 -13.37 -0.50
N PRO A 51 -3.67 -12.52 -1.12
CA PRO A 51 -3.18 -11.49 -2.03
C PRO A 51 -2.35 -10.43 -1.28
N PRO A 52 -1.59 -9.57 -1.97
CA PRO A 52 -0.74 -8.54 -1.35
C PRO A 52 -1.54 -7.31 -0.88
N PHE A 53 -2.80 -7.50 -0.59
CA PHE A 53 -3.71 -6.51 -0.02
C PHE A 53 -4.61 -7.16 1.03
N SER A 54 -5.17 -6.36 1.92
CA SER A 54 -6.11 -6.84 2.93
C SER A 54 -7.21 -5.82 3.23
N PHE A 55 -8.25 -6.29 3.90
CA PHE A 55 -9.34 -5.46 4.40
C PHE A 55 -10.07 -6.20 5.52
N VAL A 56 -10.87 -5.45 6.27
CA VAL A 56 -11.81 -6.02 7.25
C VAL A 56 -13.22 -5.89 6.68
N TYR A 57 -13.97 -7.00 6.65
CA TYR A 57 -15.34 -7.05 6.19
C TYR A 57 -16.21 -7.76 7.21
N ASP A 58 -17.30 -7.12 7.62
CA ASP A 58 -18.17 -7.60 8.70
C ASP A 58 -17.38 -7.95 9.97
N GLY A 59 -16.44 -7.08 10.35
CA GLY A 59 -15.55 -7.25 11.51
C GLY A 59 -14.52 -8.38 11.39
N LYS A 60 -14.39 -9.03 10.22
CA LYS A 60 -13.46 -10.16 10.01
C LYS A 60 -12.34 -9.78 9.05
N PRO A 61 -11.06 -10.05 9.37
CA PRO A 61 -9.94 -9.85 8.45
C PRO A 61 -10.06 -10.72 7.19
N SER A 62 -9.81 -10.13 6.01
CA SER A 62 -9.91 -10.80 4.70
C SER A 62 -9.08 -12.07 4.58
N ALA A 63 -7.94 -12.16 5.25
CA ALA A 63 -7.08 -13.35 5.27
C ALA A 63 -7.80 -14.62 5.77
N GLN A 64 -8.89 -14.48 6.54
CA GLN A 64 -9.67 -15.62 7.04
C GLN A 64 -10.60 -16.24 5.99
N PHE A 65 -11.00 -15.47 4.97
CA PHE A 65 -12.04 -15.88 4.04
C PHE A 65 -11.70 -15.71 2.56
N ILE A 66 -10.88 -14.73 2.16
CA ILE A 66 -10.66 -14.37 0.75
C ILE A 66 -10.19 -15.54 -0.13
N ARG A 67 -9.41 -16.47 0.42
CA ARG A 67 -8.95 -17.67 -0.27
C ARG A 67 -10.08 -18.65 -0.64
N LYS A 68 -11.24 -18.53 0.04
CA LYS A 68 -12.42 -19.36 -0.19
C LYS A 68 -13.42 -18.72 -1.15
N TRP A 69 -13.21 -17.44 -1.47
CA TRP A 69 -14.08 -16.71 -2.37
C TRP A 69 -13.93 -17.23 -3.82
N LYS A 70 -14.97 -17.00 -4.62
CA LYS A 70 -14.92 -17.29 -6.05
C LYS A 70 -13.84 -16.42 -6.68
N TYR A 71 -12.85 -17.05 -7.30
CA TYR A 71 -11.70 -16.40 -7.91
C TYR A 71 -11.73 -16.50 -9.42
N SER A 72 -11.36 -15.42 -10.11
CA SER A 72 -11.03 -15.43 -11.54
C SER A 72 -9.80 -14.55 -11.81
N ALA A 73 -9.06 -14.90 -12.85
CA ALA A 73 -7.95 -14.13 -13.37
C ALA A 73 -8.07 -14.05 -14.88
N SER A 74 -7.87 -12.86 -15.43
CA SER A 74 -7.83 -12.64 -16.89
C SER A 74 -6.68 -11.72 -17.25
N LYS A 75 -5.98 -12.04 -18.35
CA LYS A 75 -4.98 -11.15 -18.95
C LYS A 75 -5.72 -10.16 -19.83
N GLY A 76 -5.47 -8.87 -19.60
CA GLY A 76 -6.01 -7.79 -20.41
C GLY A 76 -5.17 -7.55 -21.67
N ALA A 77 -5.76 -6.89 -22.65
CA ALA A 77 -5.01 -6.33 -23.76
C ALA A 77 -4.08 -5.22 -23.23
N SER A 78 -2.86 -5.18 -23.73
CA SER A 78 -1.94 -4.07 -23.50
C SER A 78 -2.00 -3.12 -24.69
N ASP A 79 -2.39 -1.90 -24.42
CA ASP A 79 -2.42 -0.78 -25.35
C ASP A 79 -1.09 0.01 -25.36
N GLU A 80 -0.19 -0.34 -24.47
CA GLU A 80 1.13 0.26 -24.33
C GLU A 80 2.22 -0.83 -24.36
N ALA A 81 3.20 -0.67 -25.24
CA ALA A 81 4.31 -1.61 -25.39
C ALA A 81 5.07 -1.78 -24.07
N GLY A 82 5.47 -3.01 -23.76
CA GLY A 82 6.21 -3.35 -22.54
C GLY A 82 5.37 -3.39 -21.26
N THR A 83 4.04 -3.28 -21.37
CA THR A 83 3.14 -3.44 -20.22
C THR A 83 2.39 -4.78 -20.24
N ILE A 84 2.12 -5.30 -19.05
CA ILE A 84 1.41 -6.57 -18.82
C ILE A 84 0.22 -6.25 -17.91
N LYS A 85 -1.01 -6.49 -18.41
CA LYS A 85 -2.24 -6.16 -17.66
C LYS A 85 -2.96 -7.41 -17.21
N TYR A 86 -3.37 -7.42 -15.94
CA TYR A 86 -4.19 -8.47 -15.34
C TYR A 86 -5.38 -7.89 -14.58
N LEU A 87 -6.47 -8.64 -14.57
CA LEU A 87 -7.61 -8.44 -13.69
C LEU A 87 -7.80 -9.70 -12.84
N PHE A 88 -7.62 -9.56 -11.55
CA PHE A 88 -7.92 -10.59 -10.56
C PHE A 88 -9.22 -10.22 -9.84
N THR A 89 -10.14 -11.17 -9.73
CA THR A 89 -11.44 -10.92 -9.11
C THR A 89 -11.71 -11.95 -8.03
N TYR A 90 -12.14 -11.44 -6.87
CA TYR A 90 -12.57 -12.23 -5.72
C TYR A 90 -14.02 -11.86 -5.41
N THR A 91 -14.92 -12.83 -5.37
CA THR A 91 -16.35 -12.58 -5.11
C THR A 91 -16.82 -13.45 -3.96
N ASP A 92 -17.37 -12.83 -2.94
CA ASP A 92 -18.03 -13.52 -1.86
C ASP A 92 -19.33 -14.18 -2.39
N PRO A 93 -19.45 -15.50 -2.36
CA PRO A 93 -20.64 -16.18 -2.86
C PRO A 93 -21.89 -15.99 -1.97
N VAL A 94 -21.71 -15.48 -0.74
CA VAL A 94 -22.77 -15.31 0.24
C VAL A 94 -23.32 -13.88 0.22
N THR A 95 -22.46 -12.89 0.28
CA THR A 95 -22.87 -11.48 0.41
C THR A 95 -22.87 -10.72 -0.91
N GLY A 96 -22.19 -11.25 -1.94
CA GLY A 96 -22.07 -10.57 -3.22
C GLY A 96 -21.00 -9.46 -3.24
N LEU A 97 -20.20 -9.28 -2.18
CA LEU A 97 -19.08 -8.35 -2.24
C LEU A 97 -18.05 -8.85 -3.25
N LYS A 98 -17.73 -8.03 -4.23
CA LYS A 98 -16.72 -8.31 -5.26
C LYS A 98 -15.53 -7.37 -5.11
N VAL A 99 -14.33 -7.94 -5.05
CA VAL A 99 -13.07 -7.19 -5.08
C VAL A 99 -12.38 -7.48 -6.40
N ALA A 100 -12.20 -6.46 -7.23
CA ALA A 100 -11.49 -6.53 -8.48
C ALA A 100 -10.16 -5.79 -8.35
N CYS A 101 -9.05 -6.51 -8.51
CA CYS A 101 -7.70 -5.96 -8.49
C CYS A 101 -7.20 -5.83 -9.93
N ARG A 102 -7.01 -4.60 -10.40
CA ARG A 102 -6.36 -4.30 -11.68
C ARG A 102 -4.88 -4.16 -11.44
N VAL A 103 -4.09 -4.95 -12.16
CA VAL A 103 -2.63 -4.98 -12.03
C VAL A 103 -2.01 -4.66 -13.38
N THR A 104 -1.00 -3.78 -13.37
CA THR A 104 -0.15 -3.50 -14.53
C THR A 104 1.31 -3.73 -14.15
N GLY A 105 1.99 -4.60 -14.87
CA GLY A 105 3.44 -4.82 -14.77
C GLY A 105 4.19 -4.08 -15.85
N PHE A 106 5.40 -3.60 -15.52
CA PHE A 106 6.32 -2.88 -16.41
C PHE A 106 7.67 -3.56 -16.36
N GLU A 107 7.91 -4.43 -17.30
CA GLU A 107 9.04 -5.37 -17.27
C GLU A 107 10.38 -4.64 -17.36
N GLU A 108 10.47 -3.60 -18.21
CA GLU A 108 11.68 -2.79 -18.38
C GLU A 108 12.16 -2.12 -17.08
N PHE A 109 11.22 -1.78 -16.18
CA PHE A 109 11.51 -1.03 -14.97
C PHE A 109 11.50 -1.88 -13.70
N GLY A 110 11.15 -3.17 -13.79
CA GLY A 110 10.90 -3.98 -12.60
C GLY A 110 9.79 -3.41 -11.72
N ALA A 111 8.81 -2.75 -12.35
CA ALA A 111 7.73 -2.04 -11.66
C ALA A 111 6.39 -2.75 -11.83
N VAL A 112 5.53 -2.61 -10.82
CA VAL A 112 4.16 -3.12 -10.82
C VAL A 112 3.25 -2.11 -10.14
N GLU A 113 2.06 -1.93 -10.70
CA GLU A 113 1.01 -1.10 -10.16
C GLU A 113 -0.26 -1.91 -9.95
N TRP A 114 -1.00 -1.60 -8.90
CA TRP A 114 -2.35 -2.15 -8.74
C TRP A 114 -3.29 -1.21 -8.00
N MET A 115 -4.57 -1.44 -8.21
CA MET A 115 -5.68 -0.72 -7.63
C MET A 115 -6.82 -1.68 -7.38
N LEU A 116 -7.53 -1.52 -6.27
CA LEU A 116 -8.70 -2.33 -5.93
C LEU A 116 -9.98 -1.58 -6.25
N TYR A 117 -10.97 -2.33 -6.70
CA TYR A 117 -12.35 -1.90 -6.82
C TYR A 117 -13.23 -2.81 -5.96
N PHE A 118 -14.01 -2.23 -5.07
CA PHE A 118 -14.99 -2.94 -4.27
C PHE A 118 -16.37 -2.65 -4.83
N THR A 119 -17.11 -3.68 -5.20
CA THR A 119 -18.47 -3.58 -5.76
C THR A 119 -19.42 -4.42 -4.92
N ASN A 120 -20.53 -3.85 -4.49
CA ASN A 120 -21.63 -4.60 -3.93
C ASN A 120 -22.55 -5.09 -5.06
N THR A 121 -22.53 -6.39 -5.35
CA THR A 121 -23.38 -6.98 -6.41
C THR A 121 -24.70 -7.53 -5.88
N SER A 122 -25.03 -7.27 -4.61
CA SER A 122 -26.28 -7.70 -3.98
C SER A 122 -27.35 -6.61 -4.06
N GLN A 123 -28.60 -6.98 -3.76
CA GLN A 123 -29.73 -6.05 -3.68
C GLN A 123 -29.91 -5.39 -2.30
N ARG A 124 -28.94 -5.56 -1.40
CA ARG A 124 -28.93 -4.99 -0.04
C ARG A 124 -27.63 -4.24 0.18
N ASN A 125 -27.64 -3.34 1.16
CA ASN A 125 -26.39 -2.71 1.59
C ASN A 125 -25.37 -3.78 1.99
N SER A 126 -24.10 -3.58 1.66
CA SER A 126 -23.05 -4.46 2.12
C SER A 126 -22.88 -4.37 3.65
N ALA A 127 -22.23 -5.33 4.26
CA ALA A 127 -21.67 -5.15 5.59
C ALA A 127 -20.58 -4.08 5.58
N MET A 128 -20.13 -3.67 6.77
CA MET A 128 -19.08 -2.66 6.94
C MET A 128 -17.75 -3.14 6.35
N LEU A 129 -17.14 -2.29 5.54
CA LEU A 129 -15.81 -2.42 4.96
C LEU A 129 -14.89 -1.42 5.64
N THR A 130 -13.87 -1.92 6.33
CA THR A 130 -12.92 -1.11 7.11
C THR A 130 -11.48 -1.57 6.88
N ASP A 131 -10.51 -0.77 7.33
CA ASP A 131 -9.07 -1.08 7.30
C ASP A 131 -8.60 -1.65 5.95
N VAL A 132 -8.96 -0.96 4.86
CA VAL A 132 -8.56 -1.37 3.51
C VAL A 132 -7.12 -1.00 3.27
N LYS A 133 -6.28 -2.01 3.17
CA LYS A 133 -4.87 -1.92 2.81
C LYS A 133 -4.70 -2.34 1.36
N VAL A 134 -4.38 -1.40 0.52
CA VAL A 134 -4.13 -1.68 -0.91
C VAL A 134 -2.84 -2.47 -1.06
N THR A 135 -1.88 -2.23 -0.18
CA THR A 135 -0.66 -3.02 -0.02
C THR A 135 -0.64 -3.58 1.40
N ASP A 136 -0.43 -4.87 1.55
CA ASP A 136 -0.28 -5.56 2.85
C ASP A 136 0.48 -6.87 2.67
N PHE A 137 1.82 -6.79 2.70
CA PHE A 137 2.65 -7.99 2.58
C PHE A 137 4.06 -7.79 3.14
N GLY A 138 4.73 -8.92 3.39
CA GLY A 138 6.12 -8.94 3.85
C GLY A 138 7.11 -8.85 2.68
N MET A 139 8.17 -8.07 2.83
CA MET A 139 9.29 -7.95 1.91
C MET A 139 10.54 -8.58 2.54
N GLU A 140 11.05 -9.65 1.93
CA GLU A 140 12.22 -10.37 2.43
C GLU A 140 13.48 -9.93 1.70
N ALA A 141 14.45 -9.39 2.44
CA ALA A 141 15.73 -8.97 1.90
C ALA A 141 16.89 -9.91 2.26
N GLY A 142 16.67 -10.85 3.17
CA GLY A 142 17.67 -11.77 3.67
C GLY A 142 17.85 -11.64 5.19
N LYS A 143 18.29 -12.71 5.82
CA LYS A 143 18.21 -12.94 7.26
C LYS A 143 18.84 -11.84 8.14
N ASP A 144 19.89 -11.20 7.65
CA ASP A 144 20.66 -10.20 8.42
C ASP A 144 20.46 -8.77 7.87
N ALA A 145 19.51 -8.58 6.94
CA ALA A 145 19.28 -7.27 6.35
C ALA A 145 18.51 -6.37 7.33
N SER A 146 19.00 -5.16 7.51
CA SER A 146 18.26 -4.04 8.12
C SER A 146 17.60 -3.21 7.04
N PHE A 147 16.60 -2.39 7.43
CA PHE A 147 15.85 -1.56 6.49
C PHE A 147 15.93 -0.09 6.90
N THR A 148 15.96 0.77 5.91
CA THR A 148 15.82 2.21 6.04
C THR A 148 14.73 2.70 5.07
N LEU A 149 13.79 3.48 5.59
CA LEU A 149 12.79 4.17 4.77
C LEU A 149 13.28 5.57 4.45
N HIS A 150 13.62 5.83 3.19
CA HIS A 150 13.91 7.16 2.67
C HIS A 150 12.60 7.77 2.17
N HIS A 151 12.25 8.91 2.72
CA HIS A 151 11.02 9.64 2.42
C HIS A 151 11.29 11.14 2.42
N ALA A 152 10.27 11.93 2.19
CA ALA A 152 10.38 13.38 2.27
C ALA A 152 9.10 13.96 2.90
N VAL A 153 9.22 15.14 3.48
CA VAL A 153 8.05 16.00 3.67
C VAL A 153 7.54 16.45 2.30
N GLY A 154 6.27 16.80 2.20
CA GLY A 154 5.74 17.41 0.99
C GLY A 154 5.92 18.92 1.00
N SER A 155 4.99 19.66 0.43
CA SER A 155 5.06 21.12 0.31
C SER A 155 3.87 21.81 0.95
N ASN A 156 4.14 22.91 1.62
CA ASN A 156 3.15 23.90 2.04
C ASN A 156 3.56 25.34 1.67
N GLY A 157 4.60 25.49 0.83
CA GLY A 157 5.17 26.78 0.42
C GLY A 157 6.26 27.27 1.38
N GLY A 158 6.89 26.39 2.13
CA GLY A 158 7.94 26.68 3.10
C GLY A 158 9.36 26.41 2.58
N ARG A 159 10.35 26.78 3.40
CA ARG A 159 11.77 26.57 3.08
C ARG A 159 12.18 25.11 3.10
N ASP A 160 11.47 24.29 3.88
CA ASP A 160 11.76 22.88 4.08
C ASP A 160 10.91 21.95 3.18
N ASP A 161 10.30 22.52 2.13
CA ASP A 161 9.54 21.77 1.13
C ASP A 161 10.41 20.69 0.53
N PHE A 162 9.84 19.47 0.45
CA PHE A 162 10.50 18.27 -0.07
C PHE A 162 11.81 17.89 0.65
N TRP A 163 11.97 18.30 1.90
CA TRP A 163 13.15 17.97 2.69
C TRP A 163 13.28 16.44 2.82
N PRO A 164 14.45 15.86 2.42
CA PRO A 164 14.66 14.43 2.46
C PRO A 164 14.92 13.94 3.90
N LEU A 165 14.30 12.82 4.24
CA LEU A 165 14.44 12.14 5.50
C LEU A 165 14.84 10.68 5.27
N SER A 166 15.56 10.10 6.24
CA SER A 166 15.95 8.69 6.25
C SER A 166 15.71 8.14 7.65
N THR A 167 14.76 7.24 7.75
CA THR A 167 14.31 6.67 9.03
C THR A 167 14.61 5.18 9.08
N PRO A 168 15.47 4.71 9.99
CA PRO A 168 15.67 3.28 10.22
C PRO A 168 14.36 2.60 10.62
N VAL A 169 14.09 1.45 10.05
CA VAL A 169 12.94 0.60 10.45
C VAL A 169 13.44 -0.34 11.55
N GLU A 170 13.30 0.08 12.78
CA GLU A 170 13.74 -0.69 13.94
C GLU A 170 12.81 -1.89 14.21
N THR A 171 13.36 -2.95 14.80
CA THR A 171 12.57 -4.12 15.21
C THR A 171 11.52 -3.71 16.24
N ASP A 172 10.33 -4.27 16.11
CA ASP A 172 9.13 -4.00 16.92
C ASP A 172 8.62 -2.55 16.88
N LYS A 173 9.08 -1.77 15.89
CA LYS A 173 8.59 -0.42 15.62
C LYS A 173 8.04 -0.32 14.20
N SER A 174 7.25 0.74 13.96
CA SER A 174 6.82 1.10 12.61
C SER A 174 7.19 2.54 12.26
N VAL A 175 7.39 2.77 10.97
CA VAL A 175 7.53 4.09 10.37
C VAL A 175 6.25 4.39 9.62
N TYR A 176 5.44 5.28 10.16
CA TYR A 176 4.13 5.62 9.63
C TYR A 176 4.16 7.01 8.98
N ILE A 177 3.88 7.07 7.69
CA ILE A 177 3.87 8.30 6.90
C ILE A 177 2.44 8.56 6.40
N THR A 178 1.94 9.76 6.62
CA THR A 178 0.62 10.21 6.16
C THR A 178 0.60 11.73 6.03
N PRO A 179 -0.10 12.30 5.03
CA PRO A 179 -0.39 13.73 5.03
C PRO A 179 -1.45 14.06 6.10
N GLU A 180 -1.32 15.19 6.75
CA GLU A 180 -2.26 15.65 7.79
C GLU A 180 -3.24 16.71 7.28
N GLY A 181 -2.86 17.45 6.24
CA GLY A 181 -3.63 18.58 5.70
C GLY A 181 -4.76 18.22 4.74
N GLY A 182 -5.14 16.95 4.61
CA GLY A 182 -6.24 16.52 3.73
C GLY A 182 -5.91 16.52 2.22
N ARG A 183 -4.63 16.65 1.89
CA ARG A 183 -4.09 16.66 0.52
C ARG A 183 -3.21 15.45 0.28
N SER A 184 -2.91 15.15 -0.99
CA SER A 184 -1.98 14.06 -1.33
C SER A 184 -0.54 14.31 -0.89
N SER A 185 -0.16 15.57 -0.69
CA SER A 185 1.17 15.99 -0.23
C SER A 185 1.06 17.28 0.58
N ASP A 186 1.69 17.32 1.74
CA ASP A 186 1.81 18.47 2.62
C ASP A 186 3.13 18.41 3.41
N HIS A 187 3.28 19.30 4.41
CA HIS A 187 4.50 19.38 5.24
C HIS A 187 4.82 18.11 6.05
N THR A 188 3.90 17.13 6.12
CA THR A 188 4.10 15.91 6.90
C THR A 188 4.39 14.67 6.04
N GLY A 189 3.96 14.65 4.77
CA GLY A 189 4.13 13.47 3.92
C GLY A 189 4.15 13.76 2.43
N PHE A 190 5.05 13.09 1.74
CA PHE A 190 5.18 13.05 0.30
C PHE A 190 4.96 11.63 -0.21
N PRO A 191 4.12 11.38 -1.25
CA PRO A 191 3.61 10.05 -1.58
C PRO A 191 4.60 9.13 -2.30
N PHE A 192 5.89 9.44 -2.27
CA PHE A 192 6.96 8.66 -2.89
C PHE A 192 8.03 8.36 -1.84
N MET A 193 8.34 7.08 -1.66
CA MET A 193 9.29 6.60 -0.67
C MET A 193 10.18 5.53 -1.26
N ASN A 194 11.35 5.32 -0.66
CA ASN A 194 12.26 4.25 -1.04
C ASN A 194 12.59 3.41 0.20
N LEU A 195 12.12 2.17 0.23
CA LEU A 195 12.50 1.21 1.26
C LEU A 195 13.78 0.50 0.80
N GLU A 196 14.88 0.80 1.46
CA GLU A 196 16.21 0.23 1.21
C GLU A 196 16.53 -0.85 2.23
N ALA A 197 17.05 -1.98 1.76
CA ALA A 197 17.66 -3.00 2.59
C ALA A 197 19.19 -2.87 2.54
N SER A 198 19.87 -3.14 3.66
CA SER A 198 21.32 -2.95 3.82
C SER A 198 22.21 -3.78 2.87
N ASN A 199 21.61 -4.69 2.11
CA ASN A 199 22.31 -5.53 1.13
C ASN A 199 22.17 -5.05 -0.33
N GLY A 200 21.87 -3.77 -0.54
CA GLY A 200 21.80 -3.16 -1.85
C GLY A 200 20.55 -3.52 -2.66
N ARG A 201 19.45 -3.84 -1.97
CA ARG A 201 18.13 -4.07 -2.58
C ARG A 201 17.13 -3.07 -2.04
N GLY A 202 16.14 -2.74 -2.86
CA GLY A 202 15.11 -1.85 -2.40
C GLY A 202 13.86 -1.86 -3.27
N ALA A 203 12.86 -1.12 -2.80
CA ALA A 203 11.64 -0.86 -3.53
C ALA A 203 11.22 0.60 -3.37
N ILE A 204 11.00 1.28 -4.49
CA ILE A 204 10.25 2.53 -4.48
C ILE A 204 8.78 2.18 -4.27
N VAL A 205 8.14 2.89 -3.35
CA VAL A 205 6.71 2.80 -3.06
C VAL A 205 6.08 4.14 -3.37
N ALA A 206 5.07 4.15 -4.22
CA ALA A 206 4.33 5.35 -4.56
C ALA A 206 2.83 5.15 -4.35
N VAL A 207 2.17 6.18 -3.81
CA VAL A 207 0.73 6.16 -3.53
C VAL A 207 0.04 7.24 -4.34
N GLY A 208 -0.72 6.84 -5.36
CA GLY A 208 -1.50 7.71 -6.25
C GLY A 208 -2.90 7.96 -5.69
N TRP A 209 -3.03 8.94 -4.79
CA TRP A 209 -4.31 9.34 -4.19
C TRP A 209 -4.37 10.84 -3.94
N THR A 210 -5.51 11.45 -4.19
CA THR A 210 -5.72 12.90 -3.99
C THR A 210 -6.16 13.26 -2.57
N GLY A 211 -6.61 12.30 -1.78
CA GLY A 211 -7.02 12.46 -0.38
C GLY A 211 -5.99 11.92 0.60
N ASN A 212 -6.42 11.68 1.84
CA ASN A 212 -5.57 11.14 2.89
C ASN A 212 -5.23 9.66 2.63
N TRP A 213 -3.95 9.40 2.52
CA TRP A 213 -3.37 8.08 2.41
C TRP A 213 -2.42 7.81 3.59
N TYR A 214 -1.98 6.58 3.74
CA TYR A 214 -0.87 6.24 4.62
C TYR A 214 0.02 5.17 4.01
N VAL A 215 1.26 5.15 4.47
CA VAL A 215 2.21 4.04 4.33
C VAL A 215 2.73 3.73 5.72
N ASP A 216 2.72 2.45 6.07
CA ASP A 216 3.25 1.92 7.31
C ASP A 216 4.28 0.84 6.98
N VAL A 217 5.50 1.03 7.44
CA VAL A 217 6.59 0.06 7.28
C VAL A 217 7.04 -0.39 8.65
N SER A 218 6.95 -1.67 8.93
CA SER A 218 7.35 -2.25 10.21
C SER A 218 8.26 -3.45 10.02
N GLN A 219 9.08 -3.76 11.01
CA GLN A 219 9.93 -4.93 11.05
C GLN A 219 9.68 -5.69 12.35
N GLN A 220 9.08 -6.88 12.26
CA GLN A 220 8.88 -7.76 13.40
C GLN A 220 9.89 -8.91 13.44
N THR A 221 10.46 -9.23 12.30
CA THR A 221 11.46 -10.30 12.15
C THR A 221 12.66 -9.74 11.38
N PRO A 222 13.90 -9.94 11.85
CA PRO A 222 15.08 -9.51 11.13
C PRO A 222 15.06 -9.99 9.68
N GLY A 223 15.42 -9.11 8.75
CA GLY A 223 15.43 -9.38 7.32
C GLY A 223 14.09 -9.41 6.61
N THR A 224 12.98 -9.12 7.34
CA THR A 224 11.64 -9.01 6.73
C THR A 224 10.97 -7.72 7.19
N ALA A 225 10.70 -6.81 6.25
CA ALA A 225 9.86 -5.64 6.48
C ALA A 225 8.42 -5.94 6.04
N THR A 226 7.44 -5.49 6.82
CA THR A 226 6.03 -5.48 6.42
C THR A 226 5.69 -4.10 5.88
N LEU A 227 5.11 -4.07 4.69
CA LEU A 227 4.64 -2.86 4.03
C LEU A 227 3.12 -2.87 3.97
N ALA A 228 2.49 -1.85 4.55
CA ALA A 228 1.06 -1.60 4.43
C ALA A 228 0.82 -0.19 3.88
N SER A 229 -0.18 -0.04 3.02
CA SER A 229 -0.63 1.27 2.53
C SER A 229 -2.10 1.27 2.16
N GLY A 230 -2.75 2.41 2.27
CA GLY A 230 -4.16 2.52 1.95
C GLY A 230 -4.72 3.92 2.16
N MET A 231 -6.04 4.01 2.20
CA MET A 231 -6.77 5.22 2.59
C MET A 231 -6.84 5.30 4.11
N LYS A 232 -6.52 6.46 4.66
CA LYS A 232 -6.64 6.71 6.10
C LYS A 232 -8.12 6.71 6.52
N ASN A 233 -8.44 6.00 7.60
CA ASN A 233 -9.76 6.00 8.22
C ASN A 233 -10.93 5.54 7.31
N MET A 234 -10.67 4.62 6.39
CA MET A 234 -11.74 4.06 5.59
C MET A 234 -12.69 3.21 6.45
N ASN A 235 -13.95 3.60 6.52
CA ASN A 235 -15.00 2.92 7.25
C ASN A 235 -16.36 3.22 6.59
N LEU A 236 -16.88 2.29 5.78
CA LEU A 236 -18.11 2.50 5.00
C LEU A 236 -18.80 1.16 4.68
N TYR A 237 -20.04 1.25 4.22
CA TYR A 237 -20.73 0.18 3.51
C TYR A 237 -21.07 0.66 2.09
N LEU A 238 -21.33 -0.28 1.18
CA LEU A 238 -21.72 -0.01 -0.19
C LEU A 238 -23.22 -0.23 -0.39
N LEU A 239 -23.86 0.70 -1.07
CA LEU A 239 -25.24 0.53 -1.57
C LEU A 239 -25.30 -0.56 -2.65
N PRO A 240 -26.49 -1.10 -2.99
CA PRO A 240 -26.63 -1.99 -4.15
C PRO A 240 -26.00 -1.39 -5.40
N ASP A 241 -25.24 -2.22 -6.14
CA ASP A 241 -24.53 -1.87 -7.37
C ASP A 241 -23.47 -0.75 -7.23
N GLU A 242 -23.24 -0.25 -6.02
CA GLU A 242 -22.21 0.76 -5.77
C GLU A 242 -20.80 0.16 -5.91
N THR A 243 -19.92 0.95 -6.52
CA THR A 243 -18.50 0.62 -6.67
C THR A 243 -17.63 1.77 -6.18
N ILE A 244 -16.66 1.44 -5.34
CA ILE A 244 -15.60 2.37 -4.94
C ILE A 244 -14.25 1.86 -5.40
N ARG A 245 -13.28 2.77 -5.54
CA ARG A 245 -11.88 2.42 -5.83
C ARG A 245 -10.94 2.87 -4.71
N THR A 246 -9.81 2.22 -4.64
CA THR A 246 -8.73 2.58 -3.71
C THR A 246 -7.70 3.51 -4.39
N PRO A 247 -6.68 3.98 -3.67
CA PRO A 247 -5.46 4.49 -4.27
C PRO A 247 -4.87 3.53 -5.30
N LEU A 248 -4.18 4.06 -6.30
CA LEU A 248 -3.22 3.33 -7.10
C LEU A 248 -1.93 3.20 -6.30
N VAL A 249 -1.39 2.00 -6.17
CA VAL A 249 -0.07 1.80 -5.57
C VAL A 249 0.89 1.33 -6.65
N CYS A 250 2.07 1.95 -6.69
CA CYS A 250 3.18 1.52 -7.53
C CYS A 250 4.31 1.00 -6.64
N MET A 251 4.88 -0.12 -7.04
CA MET A 251 6.13 -0.64 -6.49
C MET A 251 7.13 -0.84 -7.62
N LEU A 252 8.32 -0.28 -7.45
CA LEU A 252 9.44 -0.46 -8.38
C LEU A 252 10.61 -1.06 -7.61
N PHE A 253 10.97 -2.29 -7.94
CA PHE A 253 12.10 -2.99 -7.32
C PHE A 253 13.41 -2.55 -7.96
N TRP A 254 14.44 -2.40 -7.13
CA TRP A 254 15.77 -2.05 -7.60
C TRP A 254 16.86 -2.83 -6.85
N GLN A 255 18.03 -2.91 -7.47
CA GLN A 255 19.23 -3.50 -6.88
C GLN A 255 20.45 -2.71 -7.35
N GLY A 256 21.38 -2.44 -6.44
CA GLY A 256 22.63 -1.72 -6.71
C GLY A 256 23.32 -1.29 -5.42
N GLU A 257 24.52 -0.75 -5.56
CA GLU A 257 25.32 -0.27 -4.43
C GLU A 257 24.82 1.08 -3.88
N ASP A 258 24.10 1.84 -4.71
CA ASP A 258 23.56 3.16 -4.37
C ASP A 258 22.04 3.20 -4.62
N ARG A 259 21.29 3.64 -3.61
CA ARG A 259 19.85 3.82 -3.72
C ARG A 259 19.41 4.76 -4.84
N MET A 260 20.31 5.60 -5.35
CA MET A 260 20.04 6.47 -6.50
C MET A 260 19.73 5.69 -7.78
N VAL A 261 20.13 4.41 -7.86
CA VAL A 261 19.69 3.50 -8.93
C VAL A 261 18.16 3.42 -8.94
N GLY A 262 17.53 3.19 -7.79
CA GLY A 262 16.07 3.16 -7.64
C GLY A 262 15.41 4.48 -8.02
N HIS A 263 15.91 5.60 -7.48
CA HIS A 263 15.37 6.94 -7.78
C HIS A 263 15.48 7.29 -9.27
N ASN A 264 16.61 7.03 -9.92
CA ASN A 264 16.80 7.33 -11.34
C ASN A 264 15.95 6.41 -12.22
N THR A 265 15.79 5.14 -11.85
CA THR A 265 14.91 4.21 -12.56
C THR A 265 13.44 4.67 -12.42
N PHE A 266 13.03 5.09 -11.24
CA PHE A 266 11.68 5.61 -11.00
C PHE A 266 11.40 6.90 -11.79
N ARG A 267 12.36 7.82 -11.88
CA ARG A 267 12.23 9.03 -12.72
C ARG A 267 12.02 8.68 -14.20
N ARG A 268 12.80 7.73 -14.73
CA ARG A 268 12.62 7.24 -16.11
C ARG A 268 11.27 6.56 -16.30
N PHE A 269 10.84 5.76 -15.34
CA PHE A 269 9.52 5.12 -15.32
C PHE A 269 8.39 6.16 -15.36
N MET A 270 8.44 7.18 -14.52
CA MET A 270 7.47 8.27 -14.51
C MET A 270 7.41 9.02 -15.84
N LEU A 271 8.56 9.30 -16.44
CA LEU A 271 8.62 9.91 -17.78
C LEU A 271 8.01 8.99 -18.84
N ALA A 272 8.33 7.69 -18.82
CA ALA A 272 7.84 6.77 -19.85
C ALA A 272 6.33 6.54 -19.79
N HIS A 273 5.77 6.38 -18.59
CA HIS A 273 4.41 5.86 -18.40
C HIS A 273 3.42 6.84 -17.77
N HIS A 274 3.88 7.85 -17.02
CA HIS A 274 3.00 8.77 -16.26
C HIS A 274 3.09 10.24 -16.69
N SER A 275 4.08 10.60 -17.51
CA SER A 275 4.15 11.95 -18.04
C SER A 275 3.11 12.17 -19.15
N PRO A 276 2.42 13.32 -19.17
CA PRO A 276 1.47 13.64 -20.23
C PRO A 276 2.14 13.62 -21.61
N LYS A 277 1.48 12.96 -22.55
CA LYS A 277 1.91 12.91 -23.95
C LYS A 277 0.81 13.49 -24.84
N LEU A 278 1.18 14.33 -25.79
CA LEU A 278 0.31 14.85 -26.84
C LEU A 278 0.76 14.24 -28.16
N ASN A 279 -0.11 13.49 -28.84
CA ASN A 279 0.21 12.80 -30.10
C ASN A 279 1.47 11.90 -30.01
N GLY A 280 1.63 11.19 -28.87
CA GLY A 280 2.76 10.27 -28.63
C GLY A 280 4.09 10.95 -28.27
N ARG A 281 4.14 12.28 -28.20
CA ARG A 281 5.32 13.06 -27.76
C ARG A 281 5.06 13.64 -26.38
N PHE A 282 6.12 13.89 -25.61
CA PHE A 282 5.99 14.63 -24.36
C PHE A 282 5.35 15.99 -24.64
N ALA A 283 4.37 16.37 -23.81
CA ALA A 283 3.76 17.69 -23.94
C ALA A 283 4.81 18.76 -23.68
N GLU A 284 4.93 19.71 -24.60
CA GLU A 284 5.67 20.94 -24.34
C GLU A 284 4.86 21.75 -23.35
N TYR A 285 5.45 22.03 -22.20
CA TYR A 285 4.77 22.85 -21.20
C TYR A 285 4.71 24.30 -21.71
N PRO A 286 3.53 24.95 -21.68
CA PRO A 286 3.47 26.35 -21.98
C PRO A 286 4.36 27.11 -20.98
N PHE A 287 5.09 28.09 -21.48
CA PHE A 287 5.87 29.00 -20.63
C PHE A 287 4.90 29.71 -19.68
N SER A 288 4.96 29.37 -18.40
CA SER A 288 4.21 30.07 -17.36
C SER A 288 5.09 31.19 -16.82
N GLY A 289 4.66 32.42 -16.99
CA GLY A 289 5.27 33.56 -16.31
C GLY A 289 5.14 33.35 -14.79
N GLY A 290 6.22 33.59 -14.06
CA GLY A 290 6.21 33.49 -12.59
C GLY A 290 5.22 34.50 -12.01
N TYR A 291 4.39 34.06 -11.06
CA TYR A 291 3.62 34.97 -10.22
C TYR A 291 4.51 35.36 -9.04
N SER A 292 4.97 36.59 -8.97
CA SER A 292 5.67 37.08 -7.80
C SER A 292 4.65 37.66 -6.81
N TRP A 293 4.61 37.16 -5.60
CA TRP A 293 3.97 37.80 -4.46
C TRP A 293 4.94 38.88 -3.94
N GLY A 294 5.20 39.91 -4.70
CA GLY A 294 5.97 41.06 -4.29
C GLY A 294 5.08 42.28 -4.22
N ASP A 295 5.32 43.19 -3.28
CA ASP A 295 4.73 44.52 -3.31
C ASP A 295 4.96 45.11 -4.70
N PRO A 296 3.95 45.74 -5.27
CA PRO A 296 4.17 46.54 -6.48
C PRO A 296 5.26 47.58 -6.14
N ALA A 297 6.30 47.58 -6.91
CA ALA A 297 7.34 48.59 -6.77
C ALA A 297 6.69 49.98 -6.76
N PRO A 298 7.16 50.90 -5.92
CA PRO A 298 6.59 52.20 -5.78
C PRO A 298 6.62 53.03 -7.10
#